data_6cc616fe6378bb9bf42fc5df2e3e08bd
#
_entry.id   6cc616fe6378bb9bf42fc5df2e3e08bd
#
_cell.length_a   1.000
_cell.length_b   1.000
_cell.length_c   1.000
_cell.angle_alpha   90.00
_cell.angle_beta   90.00
_cell.angle_gamma   90.00
#
_symmetry.space_group_name_H-M   'P 1'
#
loop_
_entity.id
_entity.type
_entity.pdbx_description
1 polymer ?
#
loop_
_entity_poly.entity_id
_entity_poly.type
_entity_poly.pdbx_seq_one_letter_code
_entity_poly.pdbx_strand_id
1 'polypeptide(L)'
;MKKNISILGSTGSIGKTTLKIIEKKKNFYSFYLFSANKNFSLISMQIKRYNPKIFVISDLKTFNRIKKKFSNKSRKTKIYNNFNNIKLKKSDITISAIPGIKGLEPTIIMTKFSKKVLLANKESIICGWSLIKKTSLN
;
A
#
# COMPACT_ATOMS: atom_id res chain seq x y z
N MET A 1 -7.65 -14.55 14.37
CA MET A 1 -7.45 -14.22 12.94
C MET A 1 -6.63 -12.93 12.84
N LYS A 2 -5.59 -12.89 11.99
CA LYS A 2 -4.75 -11.69 11.84
C LYS A 2 -5.50 -10.60 11.06
N LYS A 3 -5.36 -9.34 11.49
CA LYS A 3 -5.90 -8.19 10.76
C LYS A 3 -5.05 -7.91 9.52
N ASN A 4 -5.70 -7.73 8.37
CA ASN A 4 -5.04 -7.37 7.11
C ASN A 4 -4.72 -5.88 7.09
N ILE A 5 -3.45 -5.53 6.86
CA ILE A 5 -2.99 -4.14 6.78
C ILE A 5 -2.52 -3.83 5.36
N SER A 6 -2.92 -2.66 4.89
CA SER A 6 -2.43 -2.04 3.66
C SER A 6 -1.69 -0.75 3.97
N ILE A 7 -0.58 -0.48 3.24
CA ILE A 7 0.23 0.72 3.42
C ILE A 7 0.47 1.36 2.05
N LEU A 8 -0.13 2.51 1.84
CA LEU A 8 0.12 3.34 0.67
C LEU A 8 1.32 4.25 0.97
N GLY A 9 2.37 4.15 0.14
CA GLY A 9 3.63 4.86 0.38
C GLY A 9 4.54 4.16 1.39
N SER A 10 4.68 2.85 1.30
CA SER A 10 5.41 2.01 2.27
C SER A 10 6.91 2.33 2.38
N THR A 11 7.52 2.91 1.35
CA THR A 11 8.95 3.29 1.33
C THR A 11 9.22 4.70 1.84
N GLY A 12 8.18 5.51 2.06
CA GLY A 12 8.30 6.85 2.64
C GLY A 12 8.57 6.82 4.15
N SER A 13 8.79 7.99 4.74
CA SER A 13 9.11 8.13 6.17
C SER A 13 8.06 7.50 7.08
N ILE A 14 6.79 7.88 6.88
CA ILE A 14 5.67 7.35 7.68
C ILE A 14 5.46 5.85 7.41
N GLY A 15 5.53 5.42 6.15
CA GLY A 15 5.40 4.01 5.80
C GLY A 15 6.46 3.13 6.47
N LYS A 16 7.72 3.55 6.47
CA LYS A 16 8.82 2.86 7.15
C LYS A 16 8.62 2.79 8.67
N THR A 17 8.20 3.90 9.28
CA THR A 17 7.92 3.95 10.72
C THR A 17 6.76 3.02 11.09
N THR A 18 5.70 3.06 10.29
CA THR A 18 4.55 2.16 10.44
C THR A 18 4.97 0.69 10.39
N LEU A 19 5.79 0.31 9.40
CA LEU A 19 6.28 -1.05 9.27
C LEU A 19 7.09 -1.51 10.49
N LYS A 20 7.97 -0.65 11.02
CA LYS A 20 8.73 -0.95 12.25
C LYS A 20 7.83 -1.20 13.47
N ILE A 21 6.73 -0.45 13.61
CA ILE A 21 5.78 -0.62 14.70
C ILE A 21 5.00 -1.92 14.54
N ILE A 22 4.49 -2.18 13.34
CA ILE A 22 3.66 -3.36 13.06
C ILE A 22 4.48 -4.64 13.14
N GLU A 23 5.75 -4.60 12.74
CA GLU A 23 6.64 -5.76 12.81
C GLU A 23 6.82 -6.30 14.23
N LYS A 24 6.84 -5.43 15.23
CA LYS A 24 6.86 -5.83 16.65
C LYS A 24 5.60 -6.60 17.06
N LYS A 25 4.52 -6.48 16.30
CA LYS A 25 3.22 -7.10 16.54
C LYS A 25 2.78 -8.03 15.41
N LYS A 26 3.71 -8.64 14.69
CA LYS A 26 3.47 -9.51 13.52
C LYS A 26 2.51 -10.68 13.76
N ASN A 27 2.31 -11.07 15.01
CA ASN A 27 1.36 -12.13 15.37
C ASN A 27 -0.09 -11.70 15.20
N PHE A 28 -0.37 -10.39 15.26
CA PHE A 28 -1.72 -9.82 15.16
C PHE A 28 -2.06 -9.32 13.76
N TYR A 29 -1.05 -9.14 12.89
CA TYR A 29 -1.22 -8.49 11.60
C TYR A 29 -0.67 -9.34 10.46
N SER A 30 -1.30 -9.21 9.29
CA SER A 30 -0.82 -9.70 8.00
C SER A 30 -0.76 -8.56 7.00
N PHE A 31 0.26 -8.57 6.15
CA PHE A 31 0.45 -7.53 5.15
C PHE A 31 -0.31 -7.87 3.87
N TYR A 32 -1.27 -7.01 3.53
CA TYR A 32 -2.13 -7.24 2.37
C TYR A 32 -1.62 -6.50 1.14
N LEU A 33 -1.56 -5.16 1.18
CA LEU A 33 -1.15 -4.36 0.03
C LEU A 33 -0.16 -3.28 0.45
N PHE A 34 0.95 -3.20 -0.28
CA PHE A 34 1.89 -2.09 -0.21
C PHE A 34 1.89 -1.31 -1.53
N SER A 35 2.14 -0.01 -1.47
CA SER A 35 2.45 0.77 -2.66
C SER A 35 3.70 1.62 -2.45
N ALA A 36 4.45 1.81 -3.54
CA ALA A 36 5.66 2.64 -3.57
C ALA A 36 5.92 3.18 -4.97
N ASN A 37 6.91 4.06 -5.13
CA ASN A 37 7.24 4.67 -6.41
C ASN A 37 8.58 4.15 -6.96
N LYS A 38 9.72 4.77 -6.63
CA LYS A 38 11.02 4.55 -7.33
C LYS A 38 12.06 3.78 -6.53
N ASN A 39 11.89 3.63 -5.23
CA ASN A 39 12.94 3.08 -4.37
C ASN A 39 13.08 1.56 -4.52
N PHE A 40 13.80 1.14 -5.56
CA PHE A 40 14.04 -0.26 -5.89
C PHE A 40 14.59 -1.09 -4.72
N SER A 41 15.56 -0.54 -3.98
CA SER A 41 16.21 -1.26 -2.88
C SER A 41 15.24 -1.52 -1.73
N LEU A 42 14.50 -0.48 -1.30
CA LEU A 42 13.50 -0.62 -0.23
C LEU A 42 12.32 -1.50 -0.66
N ILE A 43 11.83 -1.36 -1.90
CA ILE A 43 10.76 -2.22 -2.43
C ILE A 43 11.22 -3.69 -2.41
N SER A 44 12.42 -3.97 -2.91
CA SER A 44 12.99 -5.33 -2.91
C SER A 44 13.10 -5.91 -1.50
N MET A 45 13.57 -5.11 -0.55
CA MET A 45 13.70 -5.50 0.86
C MET A 45 12.31 -5.77 1.47
N GLN A 46 11.33 -4.89 1.22
CA GLN A 46 9.98 -5.03 1.77
C GLN A 46 9.26 -6.27 1.23
N ILE A 47 9.41 -6.59 -0.07
CA ILE A 47 8.87 -7.82 -0.64
C ILE A 47 9.48 -9.05 0.05
N LYS A 48 10.79 -9.06 0.25
CA LYS A 48 11.49 -10.19 0.91
C LYS A 48 11.10 -10.35 2.37
N ARG A 49 11.06 -9.25 3.13
CA ARG A 49 10.89 -9.24 4.59
C ARG A 49 9.45 -9.41 5.02
N TYR A 50 8.54 -8.69 4.38
CA TYR A 50 7.13 -8.61 4.79
C TYR A 50 6.20 -9.46 3.97
N ASN A 51 6.61 -9.84 2.76
CA ASN A 51 5.85 -10.69 1.84
C ASN A 51 4.36 -10.27 1.71
N PRO A 52 4.08 -9.00 1.36
CA PRO A 52 2.70 -8.54 1.18
C PRO A 52 2.04 -9.33 0.04
N LYS A 53 0.72 -9.52 0.09
CA LYS A 53 0.01 -10.23 -0.99
C LYS A 53 0.05 -9.47 -2.30
N ILE A 54 0.00 -8.12 -2.23
CA ILE A 54 0.03 -7.22 -3.39
C ILE A 54 1.08 -6.14 -3.17
N PHE A 55 1.84 -5.81 -4.21
CA PHE A 55 2.71 -4.64 -4.24
C PHE A 55 2.43 -3.81 -5.50
N VAL A 56 2.04 -2.55 -5.34
CA VAL A 56 1.80 -1.61 -6.45
C VAL A 56 2.98 -0.67 -6.56
N ILE A 57 3.59 -0.58 -7.74
CA ILE A 57 4.79 0.22 -8.01
C ILE A 57 4.46 1.19 -9.15
N SER A 58 4.30 2.48 -8.83
CA SER A 58 3.82 3.48 -9.79
C SER A 58 4.84 3.86 -10.85
N ASP A 59 6.14 3.79 -10.56
CA ASP A 59 7.20 4.04 -11.56
C ASP A 59 7.40 2.81 -12.46
N LEU A 60 7.13 2.97 -13.76
CA LEU A 60 7.17 1.86 -14.73
C LEU A 60 8.56 1.19 -14.83
N LYS A 61 9.63 1.99 -14.80
CA LYS A 61 11.01 1.48 -14.86
C LYS A 61 11.31 0.60 -13.63
N THR A 62 10.96 1.07 -12.46
CA THR A 62 11.14 0.33 -11.20
C THR A 62 10.25 -0.91 -11.15
N PHE A 63 8.99 -0.79 -11.60
CA PHE A 63 8.08 -1.92 -11.72
C PHE A 63 8.67 -3.04 -12.58
N ASN A 64 9.15 -2.73 -13.79
CA ASN A 64 9.74 -3.73 -14.69
C ASN A 64 10.97 -4.41 -14.08
N ARG A 65 11.83 -3.64 -13.41
CA ARG A 65 13.02 -4.18 -12.71
C ARG A 65 12.65 -5.11 -11.56
N ILE A 66 11.65 -4.73 -10.75
CA ILE A 66 11.16 -5.54 -9.62
C ILE A 66 10.49 -6.79 -10.15
N LYS A 67 9.64 -6.68 -11.17
CA LYS A 67 8.95 -7.81 -11.78
C LYS A 67 9.95 -8.83 -12.33
N LYS A 68 11.01 -8.39 -13.02
CA LYS A 68 12.10 -9.25 -13.49
C LYS A 68 12.83 -9.94 -12.34
N LYS A 69 13.17 -9.18 -11.28
CA LYS A 69 13.87 -9.73 -10.10
C LYS A 69 13.08 -10.78 -9.35
N PHE A 70 11.75 -10.63 -9.31
CA PHE A 70 10.84 -11.52 -8.58
C PHE A 70 9.96 -12.38 -9.50
N SER A 71 10.42 -12.67 -10.71
CA SER A 71 9.71 -13.49 -11.71
C SER A 71 9.52 -14.96 -11.30
N ASN A 72 10.27 -15.43 -10.30
CA ASN A 72 10.22 -16.82 -9.86
C ASN A 72 8.87 -17.14 -9.21
N LYS A 73 8.18 -18.18 -9.71
CA LYS A 73 6.79 -18.58 -9.36
C LYS A 73 6.58 -18.96 -7.90
N SER A 74 7.65 -19.17 -7.12
CA SER A 74 7.56 -19.54 -5.70
C SER A 74 7.13 -18.40 -4.77
N ARG A 75 7.06 -17.15 -5.25
CA ARG A 75 6.72 -15.99 -4.42
C ARG A 75 5.23 -15.67 -4.46
N LYS A 76 4.68 -15.41 -3.27
CA LYS A 76 3.25 -15.14 -3.07
C LYS A 76 2.85 -13.68 -3.35
N THR A 77 3.80 -12.73 -3.45
CA THR A 77 3.51 -11.30 -3.72
C THR A 77 3.18 -11.08 -5.20
N LYS A 78 1.99 -10.59 -5.48
CA LYS A 78 1.60 -10.14 -6.82
C LYS A 78 2.02 -8.68 -7.02
N ILE A 79 2.71 -8.38 -8.14
CA ILE A 79 3.29 -7.06 -8.42
C ILE A 79 2.50 -6.41 -9.56
N TYR A 80 2.03 -5.17 -9.33
CA TYR A 80 1.25 -4.37 -10.28
C TYR A 80 1.89 -2.99 -10.46
N ASN A 81 1.68 -2.38 -11.63
CA ASN A 81 2.15 -1.02 -11.90
C ASN A 81 1.15 0.08 -11.46
N ASN A 82 -0.13 -0.27 -11.38
CA ASN A 82 -1.20 0.65 -10.98
C ASN A 82 -2.30 -0.13 -10.27
N PHE A 83 -3.34 0.57 -9.78
CA PHE A 83 -4.47 -0.03 -9.08
C PHE A 83 -5.57 -0.57 -10.04
N ASN A 84 -5.46 -0.30 -11.34
CA ASN A 84 -6.43 -0.76 -12.32
C ASN A 84 -6.36 -2.30 -12.45
N ASN A 85 -7.51 -2.91 -12.63
CA ASN A 85 -7.62 -4.37 -12.83
C ASN A 85 -7.12 -5.26 -11.67
N ILE A 86 -6.90 -4.69 -10.49
CA ILE A 86 -6.61 -5.47 -9.30
C ILE A 86 -7.92 -5.88 -8.63
N LYS A 87 -8.16 -7.19 -8.48
CA LYS A 87 -9.26 -7.69 -7.65
C LYS A 87 -8.92 -7.48 -6.17
N LEU A 88 -9.26 -6.29 -5.66
CA LEU A 88 -9.00 -5.94 -4.27
C LEU A 88 -9.97 -6.65 -3.33
N LYS A 89 -9.45 -7.14 -2.21
CA LYS A 89 -10.23 -7.63 -1.08
C LYS A 89 -10.23 -6.61 0.04
N LYS A 90 -11.19 -6.69 0.96
CA LYS A 90 -11.25 -5.78 2.11
C LYS A 90 -10.01 -5.92 2.99
N SER A 91 -9.38 -4.78 3.27
CA SER A 91 -8.34 -4.60 4.27
C SER A 91 -8.99 -4.17 5.60
N ASP A 92 -8.47 -4.62 6.72
CA ASP A 92 -8.98 -4.15 8.02
C ASP A 92 -8.52 -2.72 8.30
N ILE A 93 -7.26 -2.42 7.97
CA ILE A 93 -6.67 -1.09 8.16
C ILE A 93 -5.85 -0.73 6.93
N THR A 94 -6.08 0.46 6.38
CA THR A 94 -5.21 1.07 5.38
C THR A 94 -4.57 2.34 5.94
N ILE A 95 -3.27 2.45 5.84
CA ILE A 95 -2.50 3.65 6.16
C ILE A 95 -2.16 4.36 4.84
N SER A 96 -2.68 5.57 4.66
CA SER A 96 -2.39 6.40 3.49
C SER A 96 -1.28 7.39 3.82
N ALA A 97 -0.08 7.12 3.31
CA ALA A 97 1.15 7.86 3.60
C ALA A 97 1.92 8.27 2.32
N ILE A 98 1.26 8.34 1.18
CA ILE A 98 1.84 8.90 -0.05
C ILE A 98 1.81 10.43 0.07
N PRO A 99 2.96 11.12 0.00
CA PRO A 99 2.98 12.58 0.08
C PRO A 99 2.42 13.23 -1.18
N GLY A 100 1.82 14.39 -1.03
CA GLY A 100 1.29 15.20 -2.12
C GLY A 100 -0.02 14.70 -2.70
N ILE A 101 -0.49 15.38 -3.74
CA ILE A 101 -1.77 15.10 -4.41
C ILE A 101 -1.83 13.71 -5.04
N LYS A 102 -0.68 13.13 -5.37
CA LYS A 102 -0.59 11.77 -5.93
C LYS A 102 -1.11 10.68 -4.98
N GLY A 103 -1.23 10.98 -3.70
CA GLY A 103 -1.81 10.09 -2.70
C GLY A 103 -3.34 10.04 -2.73
N LEU A 104 -4.01 11.01 -3.35
CA LEU A 104 -5.47 11.14 -3.30
C LEU A 104 -6.18 9.97 -3.98
N GLU A 105 -5.85 9.68 -5.23
CA GLU A 105 -6.49 8.60 -6.00
C GLU A 105 -6.33 7.22 -5.33
N PRO A 106 -5.12 6.76 -4.95
CA PRO A 106 -4.97 5.51 -4.21
C PRO A 106 -5.75 5.48 -2.90
N THR A 107 -5.83 6.62 -2.20
CA THR A 107 -6.60 6.75 -0.95
C THR A 107 -8.09 6.55 -1.20
N ILE A 108 -8.66 7.19 -2.22
CA ILE A 108 -10.07 7.04 -2.59
C ILE A 108 -10.37 5.58 -2.96
N ILE A 109 -9.51 4.95 -3.77
CA ILE A 109 -9.66 3.55 -4.14
C ILE A 109 -9.68 2.67 -2.89
N MET A 110 -8.69 2.81 -2.02
CA MET A 110 -8.56 1.96 -0.82
C MET A 110 -9.64 2.24 0.23
N THR A 111 -10.26 3.42 0.23
CA THR A 111 -11.40 3.71 1.11
C THR A 111 -12.57 2.75 0.85
N LYS A 112 -12.82 2.40 -0.40
CA LYS A 112 -13.87 1.41 -0.79
C LYS A 112 -13.55 -0.02 -0.29
N PHE A 113 -12.28 -0.33 -0.11
CA PHE A 113 -11.80 -1.67 0.24
C PHE A 113 -11.16 -1.73 1.63
N SER A 114 -11.51 -0.81 2.53
CA SER A 114 -10.95 -0.77 3.88
C SER A 114 -12.03 -0.56 4.93
N LYS A 115 -11.93 -1.28 6.04
CA LYS A 115 -12.80 -1.03 7.20
C LYS A 115 -12.42 0.26 7.91
N LYS A 116 -11.11 0.59 7.93
CA LYS A 116 -10.56 1.80 8.55
C LYS A 116 -9.41 2.34 7.70
N VAL A 117 -9.45 3.65 7.43
CA VAL A 117 -8.36 4.36 6.74
C VAL A 117 -7.75 5.38 7.68
N LEU A 118 -6.44 5.32 7.86
CA LEU A 118 -5.64 6.29 8.61
C LEU A 118 -4.96 7.21 7.60
N LEU A 119 -5.38 8.47 7.58
CA LEU A 119 -4.86 9.49 6.67
C LEU A 119 -3.65 10.17 7.31
N ALA A 120 -2.48 9.96 6.74
CA ALA A 120 -1.24 10.63 7.11
C ALA A 120 -0.77 11.65 6.05
N ASN A 121 -1.65 11.99 5.12
CA ASN A 121 -1.42 12.88 3.99
C ASN A 121 -2.42 14.04 4.07
N LYS A 122 -1.94 15.25 4.41
CA LYS A 122 -2.76 16.45 4.53
C LYS A 122 -3.40 16.88 3.21
N GLU A 123 -2.73 16.66 2.09
CA GLU A 123 -3.22 17.04 0.76
C GLU A 123 -4.50 16.27 0.40
N SER A 124 -4.58 15.01 0.77
CA SER A 124 -5.81 14.20 0.60
C SER A 124 -6.98 14.76 1.41
N ILE A 125 -6.72 15.31 2.60
CA ILE A 125 -7.74 15.95 3.43
C ILE A 125 -8.15 17.30 2.83
N ILE A 126 -7.19 18.15 2.47
CA ILE A 126 -7.45 19.49 1.97
C ILE A 126 -8.16 19.46 0.61
N CYS A 127 -7.67 18.65 -0.33
CA CYS A 127 -8.14 18.62 -1.72
C CYS A 127 -9.24 17.59 -1.99
N GLY A 128 -9.37 16.57 -1.18
CA GLY A 128 -10.22 15.42 -1.48
C GLY A 128 -11.15 14.96 -0.37
N TRP A 129 -11.29 15.72 0.73
CA TRP A 129 -12.07 15.29 1.88
C TRP A 129 -13.53 14.94 1.54
N SER A 130 -14.18 15.75 0.72
CA SER A 130 -15.56 15.49 0.28
C SER A 130 -15.69 14.17 -0.47
N LEU A 131 -14.74 13.86 -1.35
CA LEU A 131 -14.71 12.61 -2.10
C LEU A 131 -14.42 11.41 -1.20
N ILE A 132 -13.44 11.54 -0.31
CA ILE A 132 -13.08 10.48 0.65
C ILE A 132 -14.28 10.19 1.56
N LYS A 133 -14.91 11.21 2.12
CA LYS A 133 -16.08 11.10 2.97
C LYS A 133 -17.24 10.42 2.25
N LYS A 134 -17.58 10.89 1.04
CA LYS A 134 -18.64 10.29 0.21
C LYS A 134 -18.37 8.81 -0.07
N THR A 135 -17.12 8.47 -0.34
CA THR A 135 -16.72 7.09 -0.64
C THR A 135 -16.76 6.18 0.60
N SER A 136 -16.48 6.74 1.78
CA SER A 136 -16.48 5.98 3.05
C SER A 136 -17.88 5.66 3.59
N LEU A 137 -18.92 6.36 3.13
CA LEU A 137 -20.30 6.18 3.56
C LEU A 137 -21.07 5.14 2.71
N ASN A 138 -20.48 4.69 1.61
CA ASN A 138 -21.00 3.62 0.74
C ASN A 138 -20.22 2.31 0.98
#